data_72f5a9ce2b620c4e40abb39b5c6ed3ab
#
_entry.id   72f5a9ce2b620c4e40abb39b5c6ed3ab
#
_cell.length_a   1.000
_cell.length_b   1.000
_cell.length_c   1.000
_cell.angle_alpha   90.00
_cell.angle_beta   90.00
_cell.angle_gamma   90.00
#
_symmetry.space_group_name_H-M   'P 1'
#
loop_
_entity.id
_entity.type
_entity.pdbx_description
1 polymer ?
#
loop_
_entity_poly.entity_id
_entity_poly.type
_entity_poly.pdbx_seq_one_letter_code
_entity_poly.pdbx_strand_id
1 'polypeptide(L)'
;MVRRSLQFLYFYYIAVPLISIVAILVSFVTILPPRDIVILAGPEEGYFANVAASIRNELRPLGINAQIEHIEDTTHIIDRLNGADTSGPHLGFVAQDLAATPTDRVFSLGMISIEPLWLFSQATGDIRNIRDLKGRSISIGPEGSGVRVLCRRILNLYGINESNTTFVNLSIADSTVALEDKQIDAAFFLLSAKTPVIKRLNSRIGLQLVGIEEAEALSHKISHLERVIIPKGAFEIRSLRPGKDVELSLIHI
;
A
#
# COMPACT_ATOMS: atom_id res chain seq x y z
N MET A 1 50.05 -56.46 -4.06
CA MET A 1 50.03 -55.24 -4.90
C MET A 1 48.73 -55.06 -5.63
N VAL A 2 48.11 -56.04 -6.21
CA VAL A 2 46.88 -55.99 -7.01
C VAL A 2 45.67 -55.43 -6.23
N ARG A 3 45.50 -55.72 -4.96
CA ARG A 3 44.36 -55.28 -4.13
C ARG A 3 44.31 -53.75 -3.87
N ARG A 4 45.50 -53.11 -3.79
CA ARG A 4 45.58 -51.63 -3.63
C ARG A 4 45.29 -50.91 -4.93
N SER A 5 45.65 -51.40 -6.07
CA SER A 5 45.34 -50.80 -7.38
C SER A 5 43.82 -50.86 -7.71
N LEU A 6 43.18 -51.98 -7.34
CA LEU A 6 41.70 -52.09 -7.50
C LEU A 6 40.93 -51.09 -6.63
N GLN A 7 41.38 -50.83 -5.39
CA GLN A 7 40.80 -49.84 -4.50
C GLN A 7 40.96 -48.39 -5.01
N PHE A 8 42.14 -48.10 -5.62
CA PHE A 8 42.35 -46.80 -6.27
C PHE A 8 41.48 -46.63 -7.51
N LEU A 9 41.30 -47.68 -8.32
CA LEU A 9 40.44 -47.65 -9.49
C LEU A 9 38.97 -47.41 -9.07
N TYR A 10 38.48 -48.11 -8.07
CA TYR A 10 37.14 -47.95 -7.53
C TYR A 10 36.88 -46.52 -7.01
N PHE A 11 37.88 -45.96 -6.29
CA PHE A 11 37.80 -44.62 -5.77
C PHE A 11 37.70 -43.57 -6.89
N TYR A 12 38.55 -43.63 -7.89
CA TYR A 12 38.60 -42.66 -8.97
C TYR A 12 37.40 -42.78 -9.93
N TYR A 13 37.01 -43.96 -10.30
CA TYR A 13 36.00 -44.15 -11.34
C TYR A 13 34.55 -44.25 -10.80
N ILE A 14 34.34 -44.49 -9.54
CA ILE A 14 33.03 -44.61 -8.92
C ILE A 14 32.82 -43.57 -7.83
N ALA A 15 33.69 -43.47 -6.85
CA ALA A 15 33.48 -42.57 -5.71
C ALA A 15 33.58 -41.10 -6.10
N VAL A 16 34.57 -40.71 -6.93
CA VAL A 16 34.71 -39.32 -7.37
C VAL A 16 33.53 -38.84 -8.20
N PRO A 17 33.06 -39.58 -9.24
CA PRO A 17 31.85 -39.18 -9.98
C PRO A 17 30.60 -39.12 -9.10
N LEU A 18 30.43 -40.08 -8.18
CA LEU A 18 29.28 -40.09 -7.28
C LEU A 18 29.28 -38.87 -6.35
N ILE A 19 30.45 -38.55 -5.76
CA ILE A 19 30.59 -37.32 -4.93
C ILE A 19 30.35 -36.08 -5.77
N SER A 20 30.82 -36.02 -7.00
CA SER A 20 30.60 -34.90 -7.90
C SER A 20 29.11 -34.73 -8.23
N ILE A 21 28.39 -35.81 -8.52
CA ILE A 21 26.93 -35.78 -8.76
C ILE A 21 26.21 -35.31 -7.51
N VAL A 22 26.56 -35.82 -6.34
CA VAL A 22 25.93 -35.37 -5.08
C VAL A 22 26.23 -33.89 -4.82
N ALA A 23 27.47 -33.43 -5.04
CA ALA A 23 27.85 -32.03 -4.90
C ALA A 23 27.05 -31.12 -5.87
N ILE A 24 26.89 -31.56 -7.12
CA ILE A 24 26.10 -30.85 -8.12
C ILE A 24 24.62 -30.79 -7.70
N LEU A 25 24.05 -31.91 -7.25
CA LEU A 25 22.67 -31.96 -6.76
C LEU A 25 22.44 -31.05 -5.53
N VAL A 26 23.35 -31.08 -4.57
CA VAL A 26 23.33 -30.22 -3.40
C VAL A 26 23.45 -28.75 -3.82
N SER A 27 24.37 -28.41 -4.71
CA SER A 27 24.54 -27.05 -5.24
C SER A 27 23.28 -26.62 -5.99
N PHE A 28 22.64 -27.49 -6.76
CA PHE A 28 21.41 -27.18 -7.48
C PHE A 28 20.27 -26.89 -6.52
N VAL A 29 20.12 -27.67 -5.44
CA VAL A 29 19.09 -27.45 -4.41
C VAL A 29 19.34 -26.15 -3.63
N THR A 30 20.61 -25.80 -3.35
CA THR A 30 20.95 -24.57 -2.62
C THR A 30 20.88 -23.29 -3.48
N ILE A 31 20.96 -23.41 -4.81
CA ILE A 31 20.85 -22.28 -5.76
C ILE A 31 19.40 -22.02 -6.13
N LEU A 32 18.48 -22.99 -5.96
CA LEU A 32 17.08 -22.78 -6.22
C LEU A 32 16.51 -21.68 -5.29
N PRO A 33 15.76 -20.74 -5.84
CA PRO A 33 15.13 -19.72 -5.01
C PRO A 33 14.19 -20.37 -3.98
N PRO A 34 14.10 -19.80 -2.77
CA PRO A 34 13.19 -20.31 -1.76
C PRO A 34 11.77 -20.33 -2.28
N ARG A 35 11.04 -21.39 -1.95
CA ARG A 35 9.63 -21.57 -2.39
C ARG A 35 8.63 -21.02 -1.40
N ASP A 36 9.06 -20.73 -0.20
CA ASP A 36 8.23 -20.11 0.83
C ASP A 36 8.55 -18.62 0.90
N ILE A 37 7.52 -17.79 0.77
CA ILE A 37 7.61 -16.33 0.87
C ILE A 37 6.53 -15.80 1.81
N VAL A 38 6.80 -14.66 2.43
CA VAL A 38 5.81 -13.93 3.24
C VAL A 38 5.43 -12.65 2.53
N ILE A 39 4.14 -12.38 2.40
CA ILE A 39 3.59 -11.14 1.85
C ILE A 39 3.02 -10.32 2.99
N LEU A 40 3.71 -9.23 3.32
CA LEU A 40 3.26 -8.26 4.32
C LEU A 40 2.21 -7.35 3.67
N ALA A 41 0.96 -7.62 3.95
CA ALA A 41 -0.17 -6.84 3.45
C ALA A 41 -0.66 -5.86 4.52
N GLY A 42 -1.40 -4.84 4.12
CA GLY A 42 -2.12 -3.97 5.04
C GLY A 42 -3.28 -4.69 5.73
N PRO A 43 -4.18 -3.95 6.39
CA PRO A 43 -5.36 -4.50 7.06
C PRO A 43 -6.16 -5.45 6.16
N GLU A 44 -6.78 -6.47 6.76
CA GLU A 44 -7.45 -7.56 6.03
C GLU A 44 -8.53 -7.07 5.06
N GLU A 45 -9.26 -6.02 5.44
CA GLU A 45 -10.28 -5.41 4.59
C GLU A 45 -9.71 -4.41 3.55
N GLY A 46 -8.39 -4.20 3.55
CA GLY A 46 -7.71 -3.22 2.72
C GLY A 46 -7.51 -3.70 1.27
N TYR A 47 -7.23 -2.76 0.39
CA TYR A 47 -6.91 -3.04 -1.01
C TYR A 47 -5.72 -4.00 -1.16
N PHE A 48 -4.66 -3.81 -0.38
CA PHE A 48 -3.45 -4.63 -0.46
C PHE A 48 -3.64 -6.08 0.00
N ALA A 49 -4.60 -6.36 0.88
CA ALA A 49 -4.98 -7.71 1.23
C ALA A 49 -5.50 -8.48 0.00
N ASN A 50 -6.34 -7.84 -0.81
CA ASN A 50 -6.85 -8.41 -2.05
C ASN A 50 -5.76 -8.59 -3.11
N VAL A 51 -4.83 -7.63 -3.22
CA VAL A 51 -3.67 -7.73 -4.12
C VAL A 51 -2.75 -8.87 -3.68
N ALA A 52 -2.45 -8.98 -2.39
CA ALA A 52 -1.67 -10.07 -1.83
C ALA A 52 -2.30 -11.45 -2.11
N ALA A 53 -3.62 -11.56 -1.95
CA ALA A 53 -4.36 -12.78 -2.27
C ALA A 53 -4.27 -13.13 -3.77
N SER A 54 -4.33 -12.13 -4.64
CA SER A 54 -4.17 -12.32 -6.09
C SER A 54 -2.76 -12.80 -6.43
N ILE A 55 -1.73 -12.15 -5.88
CA ILE A 55 -0.32 -12.55 -6.06
C ILE A 55 -0.10 -13.99 -5.57
N ARG A 56 -0.60 -14.33 -4.38
CA ARG A 56 -0.52 -15.70 -3.84
C ARG A 56 -1.14 -16.73 -4.81
N ASN A 57 -2.28 -16.41 -5.40
CA ASN A 57 -2.97 -17.30 -6.32
C ASN A 57 -2.18 -17.51 -7.62
N GLU A 58 -1.51 -16.46 -8.12
CA GLU A 58 -0.63 -16.55 -9.31
C GLU A 58 0.68 -17.29 -9.02
N LEU A 59 1.22 -17.20 -7.80
CA LEU A 59 2.45 -17.87 -7.40
C LEU A 59 2.26 -19.36 -7.12
N ARG A 60 1.07 -19.77 -6.68
CA ARG A 60 0.78 -21.17 -6.33
C ARG A 60 1.02 -22.17 -7.45
N PRO A 61 0.59 -21.94 -8.73
CA PRO A 61 0.88 -22.85 -9.84
C PRO A 61 2.38 -22.97 -10.15
N LEU A 62 3.18 -21.97 -9.76
CA LEU A 62 4.64 -21.95 -9.91
C LEU A 62 5.35 -22.73 -8.81
N GLY A 63 4.60 -23.34 -7.88
CA GLY A 63 5.14 -24.08 -6.75
C GLY A 63 5.73 -23.19 -5.65
N ILE A 64 5.33 -21.91 -5.60
CA ILE A 64 5.70 -20.95 -4.56
C ILE A 64 4.56 -20.87 -3.54
N ASN A 65 4.90 -21.10 -2.27
CA ASN A 65 3.98 -21.02 -1.14
C ASN A 65 4.07 -19.64 -0.51
N ALA A 66 3.09 -18.79 -0.80
CA ALA A 66 3.03 -17.43 -0.26
C ALA A 66 2.08 -17.37 0.95
N GLN A 67 2.61 -16.99 2.11
CA GLN A 67 1.84 -16.70 3.32
C GLN A 67 1.55 -15.21 3.38
N ILE A 68 0.32 -14.84 3.71
CA ILE A 68 -0.07 -13.42 3.86
C ILE A 68 -0.09 -13.10 5.35
N GLU A 69 0.67 -12.09 5.74
CA GLU A 69 0.66 -11.51 7.08
C GLU A 69 0.01 -10.12 7.00
N HIS A 70 -1.08 -9.93 7.76
CA HIS A 70 -1.78 -8.65 7.83
C HIS A 70 -1.13 -7.75 8.87
N ILE A 71 -0.80 -6.52 8.49
CA ILE A 71 -0.17 -5.51 9.33
C ILE A 71 -1.08 -4.30 9.39
N GLU A 72 -1.65 -4.03 10.57
CA GLU A 72 -2.56 -2.89 10.78
C GLU A 72 -1.85 -1.55 10.56
N ASP A 73 -0.62 -1.42 11.07
CA ASP A 73 0.22 -0.25 10.86
C ASP A 73 1.13 -0.44 9.65
N THR A 74 0.68 0.03 8.50
CA THR A 74 1.41 -0.11 7.23
C THR A 74 2.73 0.66 7.21
N THR A 75 2.94 1.62 8.13
CA THR A 75 4.22 2.35 8.24
C THR A 75 5.34 1.44 8.75
N HIS A 76 5.00 0.38 9.47
CA HIS A 76 5.95 -0.61 9.97
C HIS A 76 6.34 -1.69 8.96
N ILE A 77 5.71 -1.74 7.79
CA ILE A 77 6.05 -2.75 6.77
C ILE A 77 7.52 -2.65 6.37
N ILE A 78 8.03 -1.44 6.16
CA ILE A 78 9.44 -1.25 5.79
C ILE A 78 10.38 -1.64 6.94
N ASP A 79 9.99 -1.37 8.19
CA ASP A 79 10.77 -1.79 9.36
C ASP A 79 10.83 -3.31 9.47
N ARG A 80 9.70 -3.97 9.19
CA ARG A 80 9.63 -5.44 9.13
C ARG A 80 10.51 -5.98 8.00
N LEU A 81 10.50 -5.37 6.81
CA LEU A 81 11.36 -5.77 5.69
C LEU A 81 12.84 -5.54 6.01
N ASN A 82 13.20 -4.42 6.66
CA ASN A 82 14.56 -4.10 7.08
C ASN A 82 15.10 -5.07 8.14
N GLY A 83 14.24 -5.45 9.09
CA GLY A 83 14.55 -6.35 10.21
C GLY A 83 14.12 -7.79 9.99
N ALA A 84 13.67 -8.13 8.79
CA ALA A 84 13.14 -9.45 8.50
C ALA A 84 14.14 -10.53 8.91
N ASP A 85 13.69 -11.39 9.79
CA ASP A 85 14.41 -12.61 10.14
C ASP A 85 14.69 -13.39 8.85
N THR A 86 15.83 -14.02 8.77
CA THR A 86 16.37 -14.65 7.56
C THR A 86 15.62 -15.91 7.11
N SER A 87 14.39 -16.09 7.59
CA SER A 87 13.54 -17.26 7.30
C SER A 87 13.03 -17.35 5.85
N GLY A 88 13.34 -16.38 5.00
CA GLY A 88 12.95 -16.38 3.58
C GLY A 88 12.71 -14.98 3.02
N PRO A 89 12.41 -14.87 1.72
CA PRO A 89 12.09 -13.58 1.11
C PRO A 89 10.73 -13.06 1.61
N HIS A 90 10.71 -11.78 1.92
CA HIS A 90 9.51 -11.05 2.28
C HIS A 90 9.16 -10.07 1.18
N LEU A 91 7.88 -9.94 0.88
CA LEU A 91 7.31 -8.89 0.03
C LEU A 91 6.46 -7.98 0.89
N GLY A 92 6.41 -6.70 0.58
CA GLY A 92 5.54 -5.75 1.29
C GLY A 92 5.05 -4.64 0.38
N PHE A 93 3.84 -4.15 0.65
CA PHE A 93 3.28 -2.99 -0.02
C PHE A 93 3.59 -1.75 0.79
N VAL A 94 4.35 -0.84 0.21
CA VAL A 94 4.82 0.37 0.90
C VAL A 94 4.40 1.58 0.10
N ALA A 95 3.67 2.49 0.73
CA ALA A 95 3.43 3.80 0.15
C ALA A 95 4.74 4.59 0.16
N GLN A 96 5.12 5.07 -1.01
CA GLN A 96 6.38 5.77 -1.20
C GLN A 96 6.44 6.99 -0.26
N ASP A 97 7.58 7.19 0.40
CA ASP A 97 7.85 8.30 1.35
C ASP A 97 6.99 8.35 2.64
N LEU A 98 6.12 7.39 2.88
CA LEU A 98 5.32 7.31 4.12
C LEU A 98 5.92 6.37 5.17
N ALA A 99 6.93 5.61 4.79
CA ALA A 99 7.59 4.62 5.63
C ALA A 99 9.04 5.00 5.93
N ALA A 100 9.69 4.24 6.81
CA ALA A 100 11.11 4.37 7.09
C ALA A 100 11.96 4.14 5.82
N THR A 101 13.19 4.65 5.82
CA THR A 101 14.12 4.46 4.71
C THR A 101 14.48 2.98 4.56
N PRO A 102 14.36 2.40 3.35
CA PRO A 102 14.80 1.03 3.12
C PRO A 102 16.32 0.90 3.28
N THR A 103 16.76 -0.24 3.78
CA THR A 103 18.18 -0.61 3.81
C THR A 103 18.61 -1.18 2.45
N ASP A 104 19.91 -1.39 2.28
CA ASP A 104 20.49 -2.03 1.08
C ASP A 104 19.99 -3.46 0.82
N ARG A 105 19.22 -4.03 1.75
CA ARG A 105 18.61 -5.37 1.63
C ARG A 105 17.21 -5.34 1.06
N VAL A 106 16.57 -4.18 1.00
CA VAL A 106 15.20 -4.01 0.50
C VAL A 106 15.24 -3.40 -0.89
N PHE A 107 14.65 -4.09 -1.85
CA PHE A 107 14.60 -3.67 -3.25
C PHE A 107 13.16 -3.42 -3.66
N SER A 108 12.94 -2.35 -4.42
CA SER A 108 11.67 -2.11 -5.08
C SER A 108 11.51 -3.06 -6.27
N LEU A 109 10.39 -3.77 -6.33
CA LEU A 109 10.01 -4.61 -7.47
C LEU A 109 9.22 -3.83 -8.52
N GLY A 110 8.72 -2.66 -8.17
CA GLY A 110 7.97 -1.78 -9.05
C GLY A 110 6.73 -1.20 -8.37
N MET A 111 6.07 -0.32 -9.08
CA MET A 111 4.83 0.30 -8.68
C MET A 111 3.65 -0.61 -9.07
N ILE A 112 2.72 -0.82 -8.17
CA ILE A 112 1.55 -1.68 -8.38
C ILE A 112 0.22 -0.93 -8.40
N SER A 113 0.18 0.26 -7.78
CA SER A 113 -1.04 1.05 -7.68
C SER A 113 -0.74 2.54 -7.66
N ILE A 114 -1.73 3.30 -8.12
CA ILE A 114 -1.79 4.75 -8.00
C ILE A 114 -3.04 5.05 -7.18
N GLU A 115 -2.86 5.73 -6.06
CA GLU A 115 -3.95 6.03 -5.14
C GLU A 115 -4.13 7.53 -4.96
N PRO A 116 -5.23 8.09 -5.48
CA PRO A 116 -5.60 9.45 -5.16
C PRO A 116 -5.97 9.59 -3.69
N LEU A 117 -5.60 10.72 -3.11
CA LEU A 117 -6.08 11.14 -1.81
C LEU A 117 -7.42 11.84 -1.99
N TRP A 118 -8.48 11.13 -1.64
CA TRP A 118 -9.85 11.61 -1.72
C TRP A 118 -10.22 12.40 -0.47
N LEU A 119 -10.89 13.53 -0.64
CA LEU A 119 -11.51 14.27 0.45
C LEU A 119 -13.00 14.38 0.18
N PHE A 120 -13.81 13.79 1.02
CA PHE A 120 -15.28 13.90 0.96
C PHE A 120 -15.81 14.73 2.12
N SER A 121 -16.83 15.54 1.85
CA SER A 121 -17.56 16.31 2.86
C SER A 121 -19.06 16.32 2.59
N GLN A 122 -19.84 16.89 3.50
CA GLN A 122 -21.25 17.14 3.29
C GLN A 122 -21.45 18.16 2.15
N ALA A 123 -22.30 17.85 1.19
CA ALA A 123 -22.57 18.75 0.04
C ALA A 123 -23.26 20.06 0.44
N THR A 124 -24.01 20.05 1.55
CA THR A 124 -24.66 21.23 2.12
C THR A 124 -23.78 22.02 3.08
N GLY A 125 -22.56 21.51 3.36
CA GLY A 125 -21.60 22.17 4.24
C GLY A 125 -20.80 23.26 3.53
N ASP A 126 -20.02 24.01 4.33
CA ASP A 126 -19.20 25.14 3.85
C ASP A 126 -17.79 24.69 3.41
N ILE A 127 -17.48 23.39 3.43
CA ILE A 127 -16.18 22.86 3.04
C ILE A 127 -16.09 22.81 1.52
N ARG A 128 -15.34 23.73 0.92
CA ARG A 128 -15.11 23.83 -0.52
C ARG A 128 -13.68 23.47 -0.93
N ASN A 129 -12.77 23.65 -0.01
CA ASN A 129 -11.34 23.35 -0.19
C ASN A 129 -10.74 22.89 1.14
N ILE A 130 -9.46 22.51 1.11
CA ILE A 130 -8.76 21.97 2.29
C ILE A 130 -8.65 22.99 3.44
N ARG A 131 -8.62 24.30 3.17
CA ARG A 131 -8.50 25.34 4.20
C ARG A 131 -9.76 25.44 5.07
N ASP A 132 -10.91 25.05 4.55
CA ASP A 132 -12.19 25.07 5.25
C ASP A 132 -12.31 23.96 6.31
N LEU A 133 -11.33 23.06 6.37
CA LEU A 133 -11.25 22.00 7.38
C LEU A 133 -10.86 22.52 8.78
N LYS A 134 -10.35 23.74 8.88
CA LYS A 134 -10.01 24.33 10.17
C LYS A 134 -11.24 24.47 11.06
N GLY A 135 -11.15 23.97 12.28
CA GLY A 135 -12.26 23.97 13.25
C GLY A 135 -13.28 22.85 13.04
N ARG A 136 -13.04 21.94 12.11
CA ARG A 136 -13.95 20.83 11.78
C ARG A 136 -13.54 19.52 12.45
N SER A 137 -14.49 18.57 12.46
CA SER A 137 -14.23 17.18 12.84
C SER A 137 -13.98 16.34 11.58
N ILE A 138 -12.76 15.83 11.43
CA ILE A 138 -12.36 15.15 10.20
C ILE A 138 -11.70 13.79 10.49
N SER A 139 -12.05 12.78 9.70
CA SER A 139 -11.31 11.52 9.71
C SER A 139 -10.10 11.60 8.79
N ILE A 140 -8.93 11.28 9.33
CA ILE A 140 -7.67 11.20 8.60
C ILE A 140 -7.10 9.77 8.60
N GLY A 141 -7.93 8.78 8.91
CA GLY A 141 -7.54 7.37 9.00
C GLY A 141 -7.08 6.96 10.40
N PRO A 142 -6.96 5.64 10.63
CA PRO A 142 -6.53 5.09 11.91
C PRO A 142 -5.08 5.44 12.24
N GLU A 143 -4.70 5.30 13.50
CA GLU A 143 -3.32 5.45 13.96
C GLU A 143 -2.43 4.47 13.20
N GLY A 144 -1.21 4.91 12.83
CA GLY A 144 -0.25 4.10 12.09
C GLY A 144 -0.57 3.87 10.60
N SER A 145 -1.67 4.42 10.08
CA SER A 145 -1.98 4.28 8.65
C SER A 145 -1.23 5.28 7.77
N GLY A 146 -0.87 4.86 6.57
CA GLY A 146 -0.22 5.73 5.57
C GLY A 146 -1.05 6.97 5.24
N VAL A 147 -2.41 6.84 5.17
CA VAL A 147 -3.29 7.98 4.93
C VAL A 147 -3.17 9.02 6.03
N ARG A 148 -3.07 8.60 7.30
CA ARG A 148 -2.89 9.52 8.43
C ARG A 148 -1.58 10.29 8.35
N VAL A 149 -0.49 9.61 8.05
CA VAL A 149 0.83 10.25 7.89
C VAL A 149 0.78 11.29 6.78
N LEU A 150 0.22 10.92 5.62
CA LEU A 150 0.09 11.82 4.47
C LEU A 150 -0.82 13.03 4.79
N CYS A 151 -2.00 12.78 5.36
CA CYS A 151 -2.94 13.84 5.73
C CYS A 151 -2.31 14.83 6.70
N ARG A 152 -1.63 14.35 7.76
CA ARG A 152 -0.94 15.24 8.71
C ARG A 152 0.13 16.11 8.03
N ARG A 153 0.93 15.54 7.13
CA ARG A 153 1.92 16.30 6.35
C ARG A 153 1.25 17.40 5.52
N ILE A 154 0.20 17.05 4.78
CA ILE A 154 -0.53 18.01 3.93
C ILE A 154 -1.19 19.07 4.80
N LEU A 155 -1.99 18.69 5.79
CA LEU A 155 -2.75 19.59 6.63
C LEU A 155 -1.84 20.58 7.38
N ASN A 156 -0.67 20.13 7.86
CA ASN A 156 0.32 21.01 8.49
C ASN A 156 0.82 22.13 7.56
N LEU A 157 0.94 21.88 6.25
CA LEU A 157 1.30 22.93 5.28
C LEU A 157 0.23 24.01 5.17
N TYR A 158 -1.02 23.69 5.49
CA TYR A 158 -2.13 24.65 5.56
C TYR A 158 -2.35 25.24 6.97
N GLY A 159 -1.47 24.91 7.92
CA GLY A 159 -1.60 25.34 9.31
C GLY A 159 -2.78 24.69 10.05
N ILE A 160 -3.22 23.51 9.58
CA ILE A 160 -4.30 22.71 10.17
C ILE A 160 -3.65 21.57 10.97
N ASN A 161 -3.94 21.52 12.27
CA ASN A 161 -3.38 20.54 13.19
C ASN A 161 -4.33 20.30 14.37
N GLU A 162 -3.93 19.44 15.31
CA GLU A 162 -4.75 19.06 16.46
C GLU A 162 -5.12 20.22 17.41
N SER A 163 -4.40 21.33 17.35
CA SER A 163 -4.73 22.51 18.17
C SER A 163 -5.94 23.31 17.66
N ASN A 164 -6.29 23.13 16.38
CA ASN A 164 -7.33 23.90 15.72
C ASN A 164 -8.33 23.06 14.91
N THR A 165 -8.22 21.73 14.93
CA THR A 165 -9.09 20.82 14.15
C THR A 165 -9.16 19.48 14.89
N THR A 166 -10.34 18.89 14.94
CA THR A 166 -10.53 17.59 15.59
C THR A 166 -10.21 16.45 14.60
N PHE A 167 -9.10 15.75 14.84
CA PHE A 167 -8.74 14.58 14.05
C PHE A 167 -9.33 13.31 14.68
N VAL A 168 -10.14 12.60 13.92
CA VAL A 168 -10.79 11.36 14.36
C VAL A 168 -10.07 10.16 13.75
N ASN A 169 -9.83 9.14 14.58
CA ASN A 169 -9.12 7.92 14.20
C ASN A 169 -10.13 6.83 13.84
N LEU A 170 -10.59 6.80 12.61
CA LEU A 170 -11.58 5.83 12.14
C LEU A 170 -11.02 4.95 11.04
N SER A 171 -11.46 3.70 10.98
CA SER A 171 -11.23 2.82 9.85
C SER A 171 -11.91 3.36 8.58
N ILE A 172 -11.62 2.78 7.41
CA ILE A 172 -12.28 3.14 6.15
C ILE A 172 -13.79 2.95 6.27
N ALA A 173 -14.23 1.82 6.86
CA ALA A 173 -15.65 1.50 7.02
C ALA A 173 -16.33 2.49 7.98
N ASP A 174 -15.73 2.72 9.15
CA ASP A 174 -16.30 3.63 10.16
C ASP A 174 -16.29 5.08 9.68
N SER A 175 -15.24 5.53 8.97
CA SER A 175 -15.19 6.86 8.36
C SER A 175 -16.31 7.06 7.34
N THR A 176 -16.61 6.01 6.56
CA THR A 176 -17.70 6.05 5.57
C THR A 176 -19.05 6.22 6.26
N VAL A 177 -19.31 5.41 7.29
CA VAL A 177 -20.57 5.47 8.07
C VAL A 177 -20.68 6.82 8.79
N ALA A 178 -19.63 7.24 9.52
CA ALA A 178 -19.63 8.48 10.26
C ALA A 178 -19.85 9.71 9.37
N LEU A 179 -19.31 9.70 8.13
CA LEU A 179 -19.52 10.74 7.16
C LEU A 179 -20.97 10.74 6.62
N GLU A 180 -21.52 9.57 6.29
CA GLU A 180 -22.91 9.43 5.82
C GLU A 180 -23.92 9.84 6.89
N ASP A 181 -23.64 9.51 8.15
CA ASP A 181 -24.47 9.83 9.32
C ASP A 181 -24.23 11.25 9.88
N LYS A 182 -23.36 12.03 9.23
CA LYS A 182 -23.02 13.42 9.62
C LYS A 182 -22.42 13.54 11.03
N GLN A 183 -21.74 12.47 11.50
CA GLN A 183 -21.02 12.48 12.77
C GLN A 183 -19.67 13.19 12.66
N ILE A 184 -19.14 13.28 11.42
CA ILE A 184 -17.95 14.04 11.07
C ILE A 184 -18.24 14.95 9.87
N ASP A 185 -17.49 16.05 9.75
CA ASP A 185 -17.68 17.04 8.69
C ASP A 185 -17.05 16.59 7.37
N ALA A 186 -15.91 15.89 7.44
CA ALA A 186 -15.17 15.41 6.28
C ALA A 186 -14.35 14.16 6.60
N ALA A 187 -13.95 13.45 5.55
CA ALA A 187 -13.07 12.29 5.68
C ALA A 187 -12.11 12.19 4.49
N PHE A 188 -10.86 11.82 4.81
CA PHE A 188 -9.86 11.48 3.82
C PHE A 188 -9.80 9.97 3.60
N PHE A 189 -9.58 9.59 2.34
CA PHE A 189 -9.37 8.20 1.95
C PHE A 189 -8.21 8.13 0.96
N LEU A 190 -7.30 7.20 1.17
CA LEU A 190 -6.21 6.89 0.24
C LEU A 190 -6.53 5.51 -0.35
N LEU A 191 -7.16 5.49 -1.49
CA LEU A 191 -7.73 4.30 -2.12
C LEU A 191 -7.74 4.42 -3.64
N SER A 192 -7.69 3.30 -4.33
CA SER A 192 -7.93 3.25 -5.77
C SER A 192 -9.35 3.74 -6.11
N ALA A 193 -9.48 4.50 -7.20
CA ALA A 193 -10.77 4.96 -7.73
C ALA A 193 -11.76 3.81 -8.04
N LYS A 194 -11.25 2.59 -8.21
CA LYS A 194 -12.05 1.40 -8.53
C LYS A 194 -12.69 0.76 -7.31
N THR A 195 -12.28 1.14 -6.08
CA THR A 195 -12.83 0.54 -4.86
C THR A 195 -14.31 0.80 -4.68
N PRO A 196 -15.08 -0.15 -4.15
CA PRO A 196 -16.52 0.01 -3.91
C PRO A 196 -16.84 1.24 -3.01
N VAL A 197 -16.00 1.52 -2.02
CA VAL A 197 -16.16 2.65 -1.10
C VAL A 197 -16.14 3.98 -1.87
N ILE A 198 -15.15 4.20 -2.73
CA ILE A 198 -15.04 5.44 -3.51
C ILE A 198 -16.22 5.59 -4.46
N LYS A 199 -16.66 4.51 -5.11
CA LYS A 199 -17.86 4.52 -5.94
C LYS A 199 -19.11 4.88 -5.14
N ARG A 200 -19.29 4.27 -3.95
CA ARG A 200 -20.41 4.53 -3.05
C ARG A 200 -20.45 6.00 -2.62
N LEU A 201 -19.33 6.54 -2.12
CA LEU A 201 -19.24 7.93 -1.66
C LEU A 201 -19.53 8.92 -2.80
N ASN A 202 -19.01 8.69 -4.00
CA ASN A 202 -19.28 9.54 -5.15
C ASN A 202 -20.75 9.48 -5.63
N SER A 203 -21.42 8.34 -5.47
CA SER A 203 -22.85 8.21 -5.84
C SER A 203 -23.81 8.70 -4.76
N ARG A 204 -23.34 8.88 -3.52
CA ARG A 204 -24.20 9.25 -2.38
C ARG A 204 -24.69 10.68 -2.51
N ILE A 205 -26.04 10.85 -2.54
CA ILE A 205 -26.67 12.16 -2.47
C ILE A 205 -26.37 12.78 -1.09
N GLY A 206 -25.97 14.04 -1.08
CA GLY A 206 -25.63 14.76 0.17
C GLY A 206 -24.14 14.76 0.50
N LEU A 207 -23.31 14.01 -0.25
CA LEU A 207 -21.86 14.10 -0.17
C LEU A 207 -21.28 14.77 -1.42
N GLN A 208 -20.14 15.42 -1.26
CA GLN A 208 -19.36 16.01 -2.35
C GLN A 208 -17.90 15.63 -2.25
N LEU A 209 -17.26 15.49 -3.40
CA LEU A 209 -15.81 15.39 -3.52
C LEU A 209 -15.21 16.79 -3.46
N VAL A 210 -14.30 17.02 -2.53
CA VAL A 210 -13.62 18.30 -2.32
C VAL A 210 -12.25 18.25 -3.00
N GLY A 211 -11.94 19.28 -3.77
CA GLY A 211 -10.65 19.39 -4.46
C GLY A 211 -9.52 19.85 -3.55
N ILE A 212 -8.31 19.52 -3.97
CA ILE A 212 -7.05 20.05 -3.42
C ILE A 212 -6.48 20.96 -4.49
N GLU A 213 -6.89 22.23 -4.50
CA GLU A 213 -6.56 23.19 -5.56
C GLU A 213 -5.06 23.45 -5.72
N GLU A 214 -4.27 23.22 -4.64
CA GLU A 214 -2.84 23.38 -4.68
C GLU A 214 -2.08 22.06 -4.87
N ALA A 215 -2.70 21.04 -5.48
CA ALA A 215 -2.10 19.73 -5.68
C ALA A 215 -0.73 19.79 -6.40
N GLU A 216 -0.58 20.68 -7.37
CA GLU A 216 0.70 20.94 -8.03
C GLU A 216 1.76 21.51 -7.06
N ALA A 217 1.38 22.49 -6.24
CA ALA A 217 2.30 23.05 -5.25
C ALA A 217 2.67 22.03 -4.17
N LEU A 218 1.76 21.14 -3.79
CA LEU A 218 2.02 20.05 -2.86
C LEU A 218 3.04 19.07 -3.41
N SER A 219 3.00 18.76 -4.71
CA SER A 219 3.98 17.85 -5.35
C SER A 219 5.42 18.39 -5.27
N HIS A 220 5.61 19.70 -5.22
CA HIS A 220 6.91 20.32 -4.98
C HIS A 220 7.35 20.34 -3.51
N LYS A 221 6.44 20.11 -2.55
CA LYS A 221 6.72 20.14 -1.11
C LYS A 221 6.81 18.76 -0.48
N ILE A 222 6.10 17.80 -1.04
CA ILE A 222 6.07 16.43 -0.56
C ILE A 222 6.47 15.55 -1.74
N SER A 223 7.63 14.89 -1.60
CA SER A 223 8.13 13.97 -2.62
C SER A 223 7.08 12.90 -2.93
N HIS A 224 7.08 12.43 -4.17
CA HIS A 224 6.19 11.35 -4.65
C HIS A 224 4.68 11.66 -4.63
N LEU A 225 4.27 12.87 -4.31
CA LEU A 225 2.93 13.33 -4.63
C LEU A 225 2.89 13.84 -6.08
N GLU A 226 1.84 13.48 -6.77
CA GLU A 226 1.53 13.98 -8.11
C GLU A 226 0.12 14.58 -8.15
N ARG A 227 -0.06 15.54 -9.04
CA ARG A 227 -1.37 16.11 -9.31
C ARG A 227 -2.18 15.20 -10.22
N VAL A 228 -3.44 14.98 -9.89
CA VAL A 228 -4.39 14.31 -10.76
C VAL A 228 -5.68 15.12 -10.89
N ILE A 229 -6.28 15.10 -12.06
CA ILE A 229 -7.58 15.73 -12.31
C ILE A 229 -8.61 14.62 -12.50
N ILE A 230 -9.64 14.63 -11.67
CA ILE A 230 -10.83 13.80 -11.85
C ILE A 230 -11.81 14.59 -12.71
N PRO A 231 -12.07 14.17 -13.95
CA PRO A 231 -12.93 14.93 -14.86
C PRO A 231 -14.37 14.97 -14.38
N LYS A 232 -15.08 16.05 -14.73
CA LYS A 232 -16.54 16.13 -14.57
C LYS A 232 -17.22 14.90 -15.16
N GLY A 233 -18.11 14.28 -14.39
CA GLY A 233 -18.83 13.09 -14.82
C GLY A 233 -18.02 11.77 -14.79
N ALA A 234 -16.80 11.77 -14.28
CA ALA A 234 -15.93 10.58 -14.26
C ALA A 234 -16.53 9.36 -13.54
N PHE A 235 -17.38 9.58 -12.55
CA PHE A 235 -18.06 8.49 -11.82
C PHE A 235 -19.45 8.21 -12.35
N GLU A 236 -20.17 9.24 -12.78
CA GLU A 236 -21.49 9.09 -13.36
C GLU A 236 -21.77 10.19 -14.39
N ILE A 237 -21.97 9.79 -15.63
CA ILE A 237 -22.21 10.73 -16.75
C ILE A 237 -23.62 11.34 -16.67
N ARG A 238 -24.65 10.56 -16.26
CA ARG A 238 -26.03 11.04 -16.24
C ARG A 238 -26.26 12.16 -15.22
N SER A 239 -25.70 12.00 -14.02
CA SER A 239 -25.78 12.98 -12.94
C SER A 239 -24.60 13.95 -12.91
N LEU A 240 -23.65 13.80 -13.84
CA LEU A 240 -22.40 14.57 -13.93
C LEU A 240 -21.64 14.60 -12.61
N ARG A 241 -21.32 13.43 -12.05
CA ARG A 241 -20.54 13.34 -10.82
C ARG A 241 -19.08 12.98 -11.09
N PRO A 242 -18.13 13.77 -10.55
CA PRO A 242 -18.32 15.07 -9.91
C PRO A 242 -18.89 16.10 -10.87
N GLY A 243 -19.53 17.16 -10.34
CA GLY A 243 -20.21 18.21 -11.12
C GLY A 243 -19.26 19.16 -11.86
N LYS A 244 -17.97 19.14 -11.54
CA LYS A 244 -16.87 19.88 -12.17
C LYS A 244 -15.62 19.01 -12.13
N ASP A 245 -14.58 19.43 -12.85
CA ASP A 245 -13.25 18.84 -12.70
C ASP A 245 -12.76 19.07 -11.27
N VAL A 246 -12.15 18.04 -10.67
CA VAL A 246 -11.66 18.09 -9.29
C VAL A 246 -10.18 17.73 -9.29
N GLU A 247 -9.35 18.65 -8.80
CA GLU A 247 -7.94 18.38 -8.57
C GLU A 247 -7.72 17.61 -7.27
N LEU A 248 -6.90 16.60 -7.30
CA LEU A 248 -6.48 15.82 -6.16
C LEU A 248 -4.97 15.59 -6.20
N SER A 249 -4.40 15.21 -5.07
CA SER A 249 -3.07 14.62 -5.01
C SER A 249 -3.17 13.10 -5.07
N LEU A 250 -2.20 12.45 -5.70
CA LEU A 250 -2.07 11.00 -5.69
C LEU A 250 -0.69 10.59 -5.21
N ILE A 251 -0.58 9.36 -4.74
CA ILE A 251 0.69 8.73 -4.36
C ILE A 251 0.84 7.39 -5.08
N HIS A 252 2.08 7.04 -5.36
CA HIS A 252 2.45 5.74 -5.94
C HIS A 252 2.69 4.70 -4.83
N ILE A 253 2.22 3.46 -5.05
CA ILE A 253 2.39 2.32 -4.15
C ILE A 253 2.91 1.12 -4.90
#